data_34294755b129e613f85f0c25dc2d09bc
#
_entry.id   34294755b129e613f85f0c25dc2d09bc
#
_cell.length_a   1.000
_cell.length_b   1.000
_cell.length_c   1.000
_cell.angle_alpha   90.00
_cell.angle_beta   90.00
_cell.angle_gamma   90.00
#
_symmetry.space_group_name_H-M   'P 1'
#
loop_
_entity.id
_entity.type
_entity.pdbx_description
1 polymer ?
#
loop_
_entity_poly.entity_id
_entity_poly.type
_entity_poly.pdbx_seq_one_letter_code
_entity_poly.pdbx_strand_id
1 'polypeptide(L)'
;MSYRSLSSLAGLALGVSVMTMSASAEDLKGEIAPTGKLRVAIGISAAGGAFWSNKTASGGYSGVPVDLGKDMAAALGVPVEYVAYLNSGQITDAASRGAWDVTFLPQDPERETRMSFGPIYEVADATYIVKAGSPIKDFATLDQDGVKVAAVNNTTTMRGAKAHLKHVRVTGYQTYDEIFNLLKNGEIDAFALSRDQLNAMSKKIPGTKVLDETFKKTVTAVAVPLNHPQSLAFVTKFMKDAISNGTIRKAYDNNGLKDSPIRTQ
;
A
#
# COMPACT_ATOMS: atom_id res chain seq x y z
N MET A 1 -43.79 -71.94 -15.83
CA MET A 1 -43.64 -70.57 -16.40
C MET A 1 -43.33 -69.59 -15.25
N SER A 2 -42.06 -69.26 -15.08
CA SER A 2 -41.61 -68.45 -13.94
C SER A 2 -41.27 -67.02 -14.44
N TYR A 3 -41.88 -66.01 -13.87
CA TYR A 3 -41.50 -64.64 -14.04
C TYR A 3 -40.57 -64.23 -12.91
N ARG A 4 -39.34 -63.82 -13.24
CA ARG A 4 -38.38 -63.18 -12.34
C ARG A 4 -38.54 -61.67 -12.46
N SER A 5 -38.80 -60.98 -11.35
CA SER A 5 -38.79 -59.55 -11.20
C SER A 5 -37.36 -59.08 -11.01
N LEU A 6 -36.95 -58.02 -11.81
CA LEU A 6 -35.73 -57.28 -11.66
C LEU A 6 -36.05 -56.07 -10.79
N SER A 7 -35.41 -55.97 -9.62
CA SER A 7 -35.47 -54.83 -8.75
C SER A 7 -34.33 -53.86 -9.11
N SER A 8 -34.71 -52.62 -9.41
CA SER A 8 -33.81 -51.49 -9.70
C SER A 8 -33.13 -51.00 -8.43
N LEU A 9 -31.82 -50.98 -8.40
CA LEU A 9 -31.02 -50.21 -7.47
C LEU A 9 -30.72 -48.85 -8.12
N ALA A 10 -31.38 -47.80 -7.66
CA ALA A 10 -31.04 -46.39 -7.90
C ALA A 10 -31.04 -45.67 -6.54
N GLY A 11 -29.88 -45.21 -6.14
CA GLY A 11 -29.78 -44.37 -4.94
C GLY A 11 -28.40 -44.41 -4.33
N LEU A 12 -27.60 -43.42 -4.56
CA LEU A 12 -26.65 -42.75 -3.67
C LEU A 12 -25.51 -42.07 -4.48
N ALA A 13 -25.74 -40.86 -4.87
CA ALA A 13 -24.64 -39.99 -5.32
C ALA A 13 -25.04 -38.53 -5.09
N LEU A 14 -25.32 -38.15 -3.84
CA LEU A 14 -25.46 -36.71 -3.45
C LEU A 14 -24.95 -36.55 -2.01
N GLY A 15 -23.68 -36.33 -1.82
CA GLY A 15 -23.19 -36.12 -0.47
C GLY A 15 -21.75 -35.64 -0.30
N VAL A 16 -20.95 -35.55 -1.39
CA VAL A 16 -19.49 -35.27 -1.24
C VAL A 16 -19.07 -33.85 -1.60
N SER A 17 -19.85 -33.09 -2.33
CA SER A 17 -19.42 -31.75 -2.84
C SER A 17 -19.48 -30.61 -1.82
N VAL A 18 -20.21 -30.73 -0.72
CA VAL A 18 -20.38 -29.65 0.26
C VAL A 18 -19.24 -29.61 1.28
N MET A 19 -18.64 -30.75 1.62
CA MET A 19 -17.56 -30.83 2.61
C MET A 19 -16.22 -30.24 2.11
N THR A 20 -15.89 -30.35 0.84
CA THR A 20 -14.61 -29.85 0.30
C THR A 20 -14.55 -28.33 0.18
N MET A 21 -15.68 -27.66 -0.07
CA MET A 21 -15.73 -26.19 -0.11
C MET A 21 -15.63 -25.55 1.29
N SER A 22 -16.19 -26.19 2.30
CA SER A 22 -16.12 -25.69 3.67
C SER A 22 -14.72 -25.80 4.26
N ALA A 23 -14.01 -26.89 4.05
CA ALA A 23 -12.63 -27.09 4.51
C ALA A 23 -11.67 -26.05 3.90
N SER A 24 -11.76 -25.78 2.58
CA SER A 24 -10.89 -24.81 1.92
C SER A 24 -11.15 -23.36 2.33
N ALA A 25 -12.38 -23.02 2.70
CA ALA A 25 -12.73 -21.68 3.19
C ALA A 25 -12.26 -21.46 4.64
N GLU A 26 -12.25 -22.49 5.44
CA GLU A 26 -11.76 -22.49 6.83
C GLU A 26 -10.25 -22.43 6.87
N ASP A 27 -9.56 -23.17 6.00
CA ASP A 27 -8.11 -23.12 5.79
C ASP A 27 -7.66 -21.71 5.36
N LEU A 28 -8.37 -21.07 4.42
CA LEU A 28 -8.10 -19.70 4.01
C LEU A 28 -8.22 -18.71 5.17
N LYS A 29 -9.33 -18.79 5.94
CA LYS A 29 -9.51 -17.89 7.10
C LYS A 29 -8.46 -18.13 8.18
N GLY A 30 -8.06 -19.36 8.41
CA GLY A 30 -6.97 -19.73 9.32
C GLY A 30 -5.64 -19.11 8.91
N GLU A 31 -5.38 -18.97 7.60
CA GLU A 31 -4.15 -18.35 7.11
C GLU A 31 -4.21 -16.82 7.09
N ILE A 32 -5.29 -16.20 6.55
CA ILE A 32 -5.36 -14.74 6.33
C ILE A 32 -5.95 -13.96 7.50
N ALA A 33 -6.68 -14.61 8.39
CA ALA A 33 -7.31 -13.99 9.57
C ALA A 33 -7.15 -14.87 10.81
N PRO A 34 -5.90 -15.23 11.21
CA PRO A 34 -5.64 -16.21 12.27
C PRO A 34 -6.16 -15.79 13.65
N THR A 35 -6.45 -14.51 13.84
CA THR A 35 -7.05 -13.95 15.07
C THR A 35 -8.57 -13.84 15.03
N GLY A 36 -9.21 -14.35 13.96
CA GLY A 36 -10.63 -14.15 13.69
C GLY A 36 -10.99 -12.78 13.12
N LYS A 37 -9.99 -11.93 12.86
CA LYS A 37 -10.11 -10.61 12.23
C LYS A 37 -9.07 -10.47 11.13
N LEU A 38 -9.37 -9.71 10.07
CA LEU A 38 -8.37 -9.29 9.09
C LEU A 38 -7.60 -8.09 9.63
N ARG A 39 -6.32 -8.28 9.99
CA ARG A 39 -5.44 -7.20 10.47
C ARG A 39 -4.79 -6.52 9.26
N VAL A 40 -5.22 -5.29 8.98
CA VAL A 40 -4.74 -4.49 7.84
C VAL A 40 -3.71 -3.47 8.32
N ALA A 41 -2.45 -3.62 7.90
CA ALA A 41 -1.42 -2.63 8.19
C ALA A 41 -1.59 -1.39 7.31
N ILE A 42 -1.62 -0.21 7.93
CA ILE A 42 -1.80 1.09 7.28
C ILE A 42 -0.72 2.09 7.69
N GLY A 43 -0.25 2.89 6.74
CA GLY A 43 0.64 4.01 7.01
C GLY A 43 -0.15 5.27 7.35
N ILE A 44 0.14 5.90 8.51
CA ILE A 44 -0.54 7.11 8.96
C ILE A 44 0.31 8.33 8.66
N SER A 45 -0.23 9.26 7.87
CA SER A 45 0.42 10.56 7.59
C SER A 45 -0.56 11.55 6.97
N ALA A 46 -0.36 12.83 7.24
CA ALA A 46 -1.05 13.92 6.57
C ALA A 46 -0.61 14.14 5.10
N ALA A 47 0.30 13.31 4.58
CA ALA A 47 0.77 13.36 3.19
C ALA A 47 -0.34 13.13 2.17
N GLY A 48 -1.34 12.31 2.51
CA GLY A 48 -2.43 11.95 1.60
C GLY A 48 -1.99 10.99 0.48
N GLY A 49 -2.80 10.89 -0.60
CA GLY A 49 -2.56 9.99 -1.73
C GLY A 49 -3.11 8.57 -1.49
N ALA A 50 -2.86 7.66 -2.43
CA ALA A 50 -3.46 6.32 -2.43
C ALA A 50 -2.81 5.33 -1.44
N PHE A 51 -1.66 5.67 -0.88
CA PHE A 51 -0.95 4.86 0.12
C PHE A 51 -1.28 5.25 1.57
N TRP A 52 -1.36 6.55 1.86
CA TRP A 52 -1.47 7.03 3.24
C TRP A 52 -2.91 7.00 3.75
N SER A 53 -3.04 6.80 5.06
CA SER A 53 -4.28 6.88 5.80
C SER A 53 -4.20 7.97 6.86
N ASN A 54 -5.35 8.48 7.31
CA ASN A 54 -5.44 9.52 8.32
C ASN A 54 -6.25 9.03 9.51
N LYS A 55 -5.93 9.55 10.71
CA LYS A 55 -6.83 9.41 11.86
C LYS A 55 -8.02 10.35 11.70
N THR A 56 -9.22 9.84 11.97
CA THR A 56 -10.43 10.65 11.98
C THR A 56 -10.66 11.27 13.37
N ALA A 57 -11.46 12.33 13.45
CA ALA A 57 -11.84 12.94 14.72
C ALA A 57 -12.60 11.98 15.66
N SER A 58 -13.27 10.95 15.11
CA SER A 58 -13.97 9.91 15.85
C SER A 58 -13.06 8.80 16.37
N GLY A 59 -11.73 8.89 16.17
CA GLY A 59 -10.75 7.90 16.61
C GLY A 59 -10.55 6.72 15.66
N GLY A 60 -11.24 6.70 14.51
CA GLY A 60 -11.05 5.71 13.44
C GLY A 60 -9.99 6.13 12.43
N TYR A 61 -10.03 5.52 11.25
CA TYR A 61 -9.14 5.80 10.13
C TYR A 61 -9.91 6.07 8.85
N SER A 62 -9.30 6.82 7.93
CA SER A 62 -9.76 7.05 6.55
C SER A 62 -8.57 6.95 5.59
N GLY A 63 -8.80 6.57 4.34
CA GLY A 63 -7.78 6.39 3.32
C GLY A 63 -8.14 5.26 2.37
N VAL A 64 -7.52 5.25 1.18
CA VAL A 64 -7.74 4.17 0.20
C VAL A 64 -7.43 2.78 0.79
N PRO A 65 -6.32 2.57 1.53
CA PRO A 65 -6.04 1.29 2.18
C PRO A 65 -7.09 0.89 3.24
N VAL A 66 -7.70 1.87 3.90
CA VAL A 66 -8.76 1.64 4.89
C VAL A 66 -10.03 1.12 4.21
N ASP A 67 -10.47 1.80 3.14
CA ASP A 67 -11.65 1.37 2.38
C ASP A 67 -11.45 -0.02 1.75
N LEU A 68 -10.31 -0.24 1.08
CA LEU A 68 -9.99 -1.54 0.48
C LEU A 68 -9.88 -2.66 1.53
N GLY A 69 -9.26 -2.38 2.68
CA GLY A 69 -9.16 -3.34 3.78
C GLY A 69 -10.52 -3.71 4.37
N LYS A 70 -11.42 -2.74 4.52
CA LYS A 70 -12.81 -2.95 4.96
C LYS A 70 -13.58 -3.84 3.98
N ASP A 71 -13.50 -3.52 2.69
CA ASP A 71 -14.21 -4.27 1.66
C ASP A 71 -13.65 -5.70 1.53
N MET A 72 -12.33 -5.87 1.70
CA MET A 72 -11.65 -7.18 1.71
C MET A 72 -12.09 -8.02 2.91
N ALA A 73 -12.15 -7.44 4.11
CA ALA A 73 -12.62 -8.13 5.31
C ALA A 73 -14.09 -8.55 5.18
N ALA A 74 -14.94 -7.70 4.59
CA ALA A 74 -16.33 -8.02 4.29
C ALA A 74 -16.44 -9.18 3.29
N ALA A 75 -15.62 -9.21 2.24
CA ALA A 75 -15.57 -10.31 1.27
C ALA A 75 -15.12 -11.64 1.90
N LEU A 76 -14.24 -11.58 2.92
CA LEU A 76 -13.79 -12.73 3.69
C LEU A 76 -14.81 -13.17 4.77
N GLY A 77 -15.77 -12.30 5.12
CA GLY A 77 -16.77 -12.52 6.17
C GLY A 77 -16.17 -12.51 7.58
N VAL A 78 -15.23 -11.58 7.86
CA VAL A 78 -14.60 -11.36 9.17
C VAL A 78 -14.56 -9.86 9.49
N PRO A 79 -14.45 -9.47 10.78
CA PRO A 79 -14.19 -8.08 11.14
C PRO A 79 -12.82 -7.60 10.65
N VAL A 80 -12.69 -6.29 10.36
CA VAL A 80 -11.41 -5.64 10.08
C VAL A 80 -10.80 -5.07 11.35
N GLU A 81 -9.47 -5.15 11.47
CA GLU A 81 -8.68 -4.45 12.47
C GLU A 81 -7.54 -3.70 11.77
N TYR A 82 -7.36 -2.41 12.07
CA TYR A 82 -6.28 -1.62 11.46
C TYR A 82 -5.08 -1.53 12.40
N VAL A 83 -3.90 -1.90 11.88
CA VAL A 83 -2.62 -1.79 12.56
C VAL A 83 -1.86 -0.61 11.98
N ALA A 84 -1.79 0.50 12.73
CA ALA A 84 -1.26 1.77 12.27
C ALA A 84 0.25 1.89 12.46
N TYR A 85 0.96 2.37 11.44
CA TYR A 85 2.40 2.61 11.42
C TYR A 85 2.70 4.02 10.91
N LEU A 86 3.82 4.61 11.34
CA LEU A 86 4.23 5.96 10.95
C LEU A 86 4.82 6.03 9.53
N ASN A 87 5.28 4.90 8.99
CA ASN A 87 5.82 4.83 7.63
C ASN A 87 5.80 3.39 7.09
N SER A 88 6.02 3.25 5.78
CA SER A 88 6.03 1.95 5.10
C SER A 88 7.22 1.06 5.49
N GLY A 89 8.30 1.62 6.01
CA GLY A 89 9.43 0.86 6.54
C GLY A 89 9.03 0.07 7.78
N GLN A 90 8.31 0.70 8.72
CA GLN A 90 7.81 0.02 9.92
C GLN A 90 6.82 -1.11 9.59
N ILE A 91 5.98 -0.94 8.57
CA ILE A 91 5.10 -2.01 8.06
C ILE A 91 5.97 -3.19 7.56
N THR A 92 7.01 -2.89 6.78
CA THR A 92 7.94 -3.89 6.25
C THR A 92 8.65 -4.65 7.38
N ASP A 93 9.14 -3.94 8.40
CA ASP A 93 9.84 -4.54 9.55
C ASP A 93 8.92 -5.39 10.43
N ALA A 94 7.61 -5.14 10.40
CA ALA A 94 6.61 -5.89 11.13
C ALA A 94 6.16 -7.18 10.42
N ALA A 95 6.44 -7.35 9.13
CA ALA A 95 5.98 -8.49 8.32
C ALA A 95 6.38 -9.85 8.92
N SER A 96 7.65 -10.01 9.32
CA SER A 96 8.19 -11.26 9.85
C SER A 96 7.71 -11.60 11.27
N ARG A 97 7.03 -10.67 11.94
CA ARG A 97 6.55 -10.86 13.32
C ARG A 97 5.07 -11.27 13.40
N GLY A 98 4.41 -11.47 12.25
CA GLY A 98 2.97 -11.79 12.23
C GLY A 98 2.10 -10.68 12.83
N ALA A 99 2.53 -9.42 12.72
CA ALA A 99 1.85 -8.28 13.34
C ALA A 99 0.64 -7.80 12.52
N TRP A 100 0.53 -8.23 11.28
CA TRP A 100 -0.55 -7.91 10.34
C TRP A 100 -0.72 -9.05 9.30
N ASP A 101 -1.85 -9.08 8.63
CA ASP A 101 -2.21 -10.12 7.66
C ASP A 101 -2.16 -9.61 6.22
N VAL A 102 -2.58 -8.35 6.01
CA VAL A 102 -2.62 -7.70 4.69
C VAL A 102 -2.11 -6.27 4.82
N THR A 103 -1.48 -5.77 3.78
CA THR A 103 -1.11 -4.36 3.64
C THR A 103 -1.19 -3.91 2.20
N PHE A 104 -1.15 -2.60 1.99
CA PHE A 104 -1.10 -1.93 0.70
C PHE A 104 0.10 -0.99 0.73
N LEU A 105 1.19 -1.32 0.03
CA LEU A 105 2.41 -0.50 0.11
C LEU A 105 3.23 -0.54 -1.18
N PRO A 106 4.15 0.44 -1.34
CA PRO A 106 5.05 0.45 -2.48
C PRO A 106 5.90 -0.81 -2.56
N GLN A 107 5.92 -1.45 -3.74
CA GLN A 107 6.70 -2.65 -4.04
C GLN A 107 8.13 -2.29 -4.44
N ASP A 108 9.09 -3.06 -3.98
CA ASP A 108 10.47 -3.06 -4.45
C ASP A 108 11.20 -4.37 -4.07
N PRO A 109 12.39 -4.65 -4.65
CA PRO A 109 13.11 -5.90 -4.42
C PRO A 109 13.44 -6.21 -2.96
N GLU A 110 13.69 -5.19 -2.11
CA GLU A 110 13.94 -5.42 -0.69
C GLU A 110 12.68 -5.96 0.01
N ARG A 111 11.51 -5.40 -0.29
CA ARG A 111 10.25 -5.83 0.31
C ARG A 111 9.80 -7.19 -0.18
N GLU A 112 10.12 -7.55 -1.42
CA GLU A 112 9.84 -8.88 -1.99
C GLU A 112 10.57 -10.00 -1.25
N THR A 113 11.66 -9.70 -0.53
CA THR A 113 12.31 -10.67 0.37
C THR A 113 11.57 -10.90 1.68
N ARG A 114 10.53 -10.12 1.99
CA ARG A 114 9.83 -10.13 3.28
C ARG A 114 8.32 -10.35 3.16
N MET A 115 7.76 -10.16 1.97
CA MET A 115 6.33 -10.29 1.71
C MET A 115 6.06 -10.63 0.26
N SER A 116 4.91 -11.25 0.00
CA SER A 116 4.42 -11.55 -1.34
C SER A 116 3.45 -10.49 -1.81
N PHE A 117 3.65 -10.00 -3.04
CA PHE A 117 2.83 -8.95 -3.64
C PHE A 117 1.78 -9.51 -4.59
N GLY A 118 0.57 -8.98 -4.52
CA GLY A 118 -0.51 -9.16 -5.47
C GLY A 118 -0.58 -8.01 -6.50
N PRO A 119 -1.76 -7.77 -7.11
CA PRO A 119 -1.91 -6.76 -8.15
C PRO A 119 -1.58 -5.33 -7.70
N ILE A 120 -0.95 -4.60 -8.61
CA ILE A 120 -0.68 -3.16 -8.49
C ILE A 120 -2.02 -2.41 -8.68
N TYR A 121 -2.26 -1.37 -7.89
CA TYR A 121 -3.41 -0.49 -8.03
C TYR A 121 -3.05 1.00 -8.16
N GLU A 122 -1.76 1.34 -7.97
CA GLU A 122 -1.25 2.69 -8.14
C GLU A 122 0.14 2.68 -8.77
N VAL A 123 0.40 3.62 -9.66
CA VAL A 123 1.74 3.96 -10.16
C VAL A 123 1.97 5.45 -9.94
N ALA A 124 2.97 5.79 -9.15
CA ALA A 124 3.33 7.17 -8.82
C ALA A 124 4.75 7.49 -9.27
N ASP A 125 4.96 8.72 -9.74
CA ASP A 125 6.28 9.27 -10.03
C ASP A 125 6.93 9.81 -8.75
N ALA A 126 8.18 9.47 -8.48
CA ALA A 126 8.97 10.02 -7.38
C ALA A 126 9.90 11.12 -7.89
N THR A 127 9.91 12.24 -7.17
CA THR A 127 10.73 13.43 -7.47
C THR A 127 11.13 14.13 -6.17
N TYR A 128 11.55 15.38 -6.27
CA TYR A 128 11.90 16.20 -5.12
C TYR A 128 11.07 17.49 -5.09
N ILE A 129 10.71 17.94 -3.89
CA ILE A 129 10.31 19.32 -3.62
C ILE A 129 11.49 20.07 -3.05
N VAL A 130 11.72 21.30 -3.47
CA VAL A 130 12.77 22.19 -2.95
C VAL A 130 12.19 23.32 -2.14
N LYS A 131 12.95 23.80 -1.14
CA LYS A 131 12.51 24.87 -0.24
C LYS A 131 12.24 26.18 -0.99
N ALA A 132 11.49 27.07 -0.37
CA ALA A 132 11.21 28.40 -0.90
C ALA A 132 12.52 29.18 -1.15
N GLY A 133 12.58 29.89 -2.29
CA GLY A 133 13.73 30.70 -2.68
C GLY A 133 14.98 29.88 -3.07
N SER A 134 14.87 28.55 -3.19
CA SER A 134 16.00 27.69 -3.59
C SER A 134 16.47 28.00 -5.02
N PRO A 135 17.80 28.03 -5.29
CA PRO A 135 18.34 28.12 -6.63
C PRO A 135 18.26 26.80 -7.41
N ILE A 136 17.86 25.70 -6.75
CA ILE A 136 17.75 24.36 -7.33
C ILE A 136 16.59 24.35 -8.34
N LYS A 137 16.88 23.99 -9.59
CA LYS A 137 15.91 24.01 -10.70
C LYS A 137 15.60 22.62 -11.27
N ASP A 138 16.55 21.70 -11.15
CA ASP A 138 16.60 20.37 -11.77
C ASP A 138 17.47 19.41 -10.94
N PHE A 139 17.59 18.15 -11.37
CA PHE A 139 18.41 17.17 -10.67
C PHE A 139 19.91 17.49 -10.70
N ALA A 140 20.41 18.12 -11.75
CA ALA A 140 21.82 18.48 -11.85
C ALA A 140 22.22 19.54 -10.81
N THR A 141 21.35 20.51 -10.57
CA THR A 141 21.54 21.55 -9.53
C THR A 141 21.20 21.05 -8.12
N LEU A 142 20.41 19.97 -8.01
CA LEU A 142 20.14 19.30 -6.73
C LEU A 142 21.32 18.45 -6.27
N ASP A 143 21.99 17.70 -7.17
CA ASP A 143 23.07 16.77 -6.83
C ASP A 143 24.42 17.50 -6.73
N GLN A 144 24.52 18.50 -5.86
CA GLN A 144 25.70 19.30 -5.60
C GLN A 144 26.11 19.22 -4.13
N ASP A 145 27.40 19.31 -3.86
CA ASP A 145 27.95 19.29 -2.50
C ASP A 145 27.30 20.37 -1.62
N GLY A 146 26.96 19.99 -0.40
CA GLY A 146 26.35 20.86 0.61
C GLY A 146 24.83 20.94 0.54
N VAL A 147 24.17 20.42 -0.49
CA VAL A 147 22.71 20.35 -0.57
C VAL A 147 22.19 19.29 0.42
N LYS A 148 21.21 19.67 1.24
CA LYS A 148 20.60 18.82 2.26
C LYS A 148 19.32 18.18 1.74
N VAL A 149 19.38 16.90 1.38
CA VAL A 149 18.22 16.14 0.89
C VAL A 149 17.71 15.20 1.97
N ALA A 150 16.40 15.24 2.24
CA ALA A 150 15.72 14.38 3.18
C ALA A 150 14.83 13.33 2.47
N ALA A 151 14.60 12.21 3.14
CA ALA A 151 13.59 11.22 2.79
C ALA A 151 13.10 10.48 4.05
N VAL A 152 11.92 9.85 3.99
CA VAL A 152 11.44 9.00 5.09
C VAL A 152 12.20 7.69 5.09
N ASN A 153 12.68 7.26 6.27
CA ASN A 153 13.47 6.06 6.47
C ASN A 153 12.78 4.79 5.94
N ASN A 154 13.58 3.88 5.38
CA ASN A 154 13.17 2.56 4.90
C ASN A 154 12.04 2.58 3.86
N THR A 155 11.92 3.69 3.09
CA THR A 155 10.95 3.82 2.00
C THR A 155 11.58 3.52 0.64
N THR A 156 10.74 3.12 -0.32
CA THR A 156 11.15 2.95 -1.74
C THR A 156 11.68 4.25 -2.33
N THR A 157 11.11 5.39 -1.94
CA THR A 157 11.58 6.73 -2.35
C THR A 157 12.95 7.06 -1.82
N MET A 158 13.23 6.74 -0.54
CA MET A 158 14.58 6.93 0.02
C MET A 158 15.63 6.09 -0.72
N ARG A 159 15.32 4.81 -0.97
CA ARG A 159 16.23 3.94 -1.73
C ARG A 159 16.44 4.45 -3.16
N GLY A 160 15.37 4.90 -3.82
CA GLY A 160 15.44 5.50 -5.14
C GLY A 160 16.28 6.79 -5.15
N ALA A 161 16.08 7.69 -4.19
CA ALA A 161 16.86 8.92 -4.08
C ALA A 161 18.34 8.65 -3.83
N LYS A 162 18.69 7.70 -2.93
CA LYS A 162 20.08 7.28 -2.70
C LYS A 162 20.75 6.65 -3.93
N ALA A 163 19.99 5.93 -4.74
CA ALA A 163 20.51 5.36 -5.98
C ALA A 163 20.70 6.41 -7.08
N HIS A 164 19.83 7.44 -7.08
CA HIS A 164 19.83 8.51 -8.08
C HIS A 164 20.94 9.54 -7.83
N LEU A 165 21.06 10.07 -6.61
CA LEU A 165 22.04 11.09 -6.26
C LEU A 165 23.44 10.49 -6.06
N LYS A 166 24.46 11.15 -6.59
CA LYS A 166 25.86 10.69 -6.59
C LYS A 166 26.74 11.51 -5.65
N HIS A 167 26.47 12.80 -5.51
CA HIS A 167 27.25 13.75 -4.72
C HIS A 167 26.56 14.06 -3.39
N VAL A 168 25.23 14.01 -3.36
CA VAL A 168 24.44 14.36 -2.17
C VAL A 168 24.10 13.12 -1.34
N ARG A 169 24.34 13.21 -0.04
CA ARG A 169 23.88 12.20 0.92
C ARG A 169 22.42 12.46 1.33
N VAL A 170 21.54 11.49 1.06
CA VAL A 170 20.14 11.55 1.51
C VAL A 170 20.04 11.20 3.00
N THR A 171 19.55 12.15 3.81
CA THR A 171 19.31 11.95 5.25
C THR A 171 17.91 11.39 5.48
N GLY A 172 17.83 10.34 6.29
CA GLY A 172 16.58 9.69 6.62
C GLY A 172 15.97 10.21 7.93
N TYR A 173 14.65 10.41 7.92
CA TYR A 173 13.83 10.82 9.07
C TYR A 173 12.70 9.83 9.30
N GLN A 174 12.08 9.86 10.51
CA GLN A 174 11.08 8.85 10.87
C GLN A 174 9.70 9.13 10.25
N THR A 175 9.33 10.39 10.12
CA THR A 175 7.99 10.77 9.68
C THR A 175 8.00 11.81 8.56
N TYR A 176 6.91 11.82 7.79
CA TYR A 176 6.62 12.88 6.84
C TYR A 176 6.52 14.26 7.53
N ASP A 177 5.85 14.33 8.69
CA ASP A 177 5.57 15.59 9.37
C ASP A 177 6.86 16.24 9.91
N GLU A 178 7.84 15.43 10.32
CA GLU A 178 9.18 15.92 10.68
C GLU A 178 9.86 16.61 9.50
N ILE A 179 9.89 15.95 8.32
CA ILE A 179 10.51 16.51 7.12
C ILE A 179 9.74 17.74 6.60
N PHE A 180 8.40 17.72 6.70
CA PHE A 180 7.55 18.86 6.37
C PHE A 180 7.96 20.11 7.14
N ASN A 181 8.17 19.99 8.45
CA ASN A 181 8.58 21.10 9.30
C ASN A 181 10.01 21.58 8.97
N LEU A 182 10.96 20.66 8.76
CA LEU A 182 12.33 20.99 8.35
C LEU A 182 12.37 21.76 7.02
N LEU A 183 11.58 21.33 6.03
CA LEU A 183 11.49 22.02 4.74
C LEU A 183 10.87 23.41 4.89
N LYS A 184 9.77 23.52 5.65
CA LYS A 184 9.09 24.78 5.94
C LYS A 184 9.98 25.79 6.64
N ASN A 185 10.82 25.32 7.55
CA ASN A 185 11.78 26.16 8.29
C ASN A 185 13.06 26.47 7.48
N GLY A 186 13.23 25.84 6.29
CA GLY A 186 14.43 26.02 5.47
C GLY A 186 15.68 25.28 6.00
N GLU A 187 15.50 24.35 6.94
CA GLU A 187 16.58 23.56 7.55
C GLU A 187 17.14 22.48 6.63
N ILE A 188 16.34 22.03 5.65
CA ILE A 188 16.73 21.19 4.52
C ILE A 188 16.44 21.89 3.20
N ASP A 189 17.14 21.49 2.14
CA ASP A 189 17.00 22.08 0.81
C ASP A 189 15.96 21.38 -0.05
N ALA A 190 15.82 20.05 0.12
CA ALA A 190 14.89 19.25 -0.66
C ALA A 190 14.36 18.00 0.09
N PHE A 191 13.19 17.52 -0.33
CA PHE A 191 12.56 16.29 0.17
C PHE A 191 12.15 15.39 -0.99
N ALA A 192 12.55 14.12 -0.93
CA ALA A 192 12.21 13.07 -1.91
C ALA A 192 10.92 12.35 -1.53
N LEU A 193 9.88 12.42 -2.39
CA LEU A 193 8.60 11.71 -2.17
C LEU A 193 7.88 11.51 -3.51
N SER A 194 6.67 10.94 -3.52
CA SER A 194 5.84 10.89 -4.71
C SER A 194 5.36 12.28 -5.12
N ARG A 195 5.30 12.54 -6.41
CA ARG A 195 4.94 13.84 -7.01
C ARG A 195 3.61 14.38 -6.47
N ASP A 196 2.59 13.53 -6.40
CA ASP A 196 1.25 13.94 -5.97
C ASP A 196 1.25 14.46 -4.52
N GLN A 197 1.99 13.78 -3.65
CA GLN A 197 2.16 14.19 -2.26
C GLN A 197 3.00 15.47 -2.13
N LEU A 198 4.04 15.62 -2.96
CA LEU A 198 4.84 16.84 -3.01
C LEU A 198 4.04 18.02 -3.56
N ASN A 199 3.17 17.82 -4.54
CA ASN A 199 2.24 18.84 -5.03
C ASN A 199 1.25 19.27 -3.93
N ALA A 200 0.74 18.32 -3.14
CA ALA A 200 -0.11 18.63 -1.99
C ALA A 200 0.66 19.39 -0.89
N MET A 201 1.93 19.06 -0.66
CA MET A 201 2.83 19.75 0.27
C MET A 201 3.11 21.19 -0.20
N SER A 202 3.42 21.38 -1.48
CA SER A 202 3.72 22.70 -2.06
C SER A 202 2.57 23.69 -1.87
N LYS A 203 1.31 23.23 -1.91
CA LYS A 203 0.14 24.08 -1.60
C LYS A 203 0.11 24.54 -0.14
N LYS A 204 0.76 23.80 0.79
CA LYS A 204 0.82 24.13 2.22
C LYS A 204 2.07 24.91 2.61
N ILE A 205 3.10 24.94 1.77
CA ILE A 205 4.36 25.68 1.99
C ILE A 205 4.60 26.60 0.78
N PRO A 206 4.11 27.85 0.82
CA PRO A 206 4.25 28.80 -0.30
C PRO A 206 5.72 29.01 -0.68
N GLY A 207 5.97 29.15 -1.99
CA GLY A 207 7.31 29.40 -2.55
C GLY A 207 8.17 28.16 -2.76
N THR A 208 7.74 26.98 -2.30
CA THR A 208 8.40 25.71 -2.66
C THR A 208 8.12 25.33 -4.11
N LYS A 209 9.02 24.57 -4.72
CA LYS A 209 8.89 24.06 -6.08
C LYS A 209 9.05 22.53 -6.11
N VAL A 210 8.14 21.84 -6.77
CA VAL A 210 8.31 20.41 -7.12
C VAL A 210 9.05 20.35 -8.44
N LEU A 211 10.13 19.56 -8.51
CA LEU A 211 10.93 19.41 -9.73
C LEU A 211 10.17 18.60 -10.78
N ASP A 212 10.35 18.96 -12.06
CA ASP A 212 9.60 18.34 -13.17
C ASP A 212 10.09 16.94 -13.50
N GLU A 213 11.36 16.64 -13.24
CA GLU A 213 11.99 15.35 -13.51
C GLU A 213 11.50 14.25 -12.54
N THR A 214 11.57 13.01 -12.99
CA THR A 214 11.20 11.81 -12.21
C THR A 214 12.42 10.90 -12.07
N PHE A 215 12.88 10.64 -10.84
CA PHE A 215 14.01 9.73 -10.62
C PHE A 215 13.58 8.27 -10.50
N LYS A 216 12.32 7.99 -10.18
CA LYS A 216 11.79 6.63 -10.03
C LYS A 216 10.29 6.61 -10.25
N LYS A 217 9.80 5.57 -10.94
CA LYS A 217 8.39 5.16 -10.85
C LYS A 217 8.23 4.20 -9.68
N THR A 218 7.26 4.46 -8.83
CA THR A 218 6.92 3.63 -7.68
C THR A 218 5.55 3.01 -7.90
N VAL A 219 5.44 1.71 -7.72
CA VAL A 219 4.18 0.99 -7.82
C VAL A 219 3.71 0.60 -6.42
N THR A 220 2.42 0.78 -6.13
CA THR A 220 1.78 0.35 -4.88
C THR A 220 0.89 -0.84 -5.17
N ALA A 221 1.05 -1.91 -4.37
CA ALA A 221 0.32 -3.16 -4.52
C ALA A 221 -0.20 -3.66 -3.17
N VAL A 222 -1.18 -4.56 -3.21
CA VAL A 222 -1.55 -5.35 -2.04
C VAL A 222 -0.43 -6.33 -1.71
N ALA A 223 -0.19 -6.60 -0.43
CA ALA A 223 0.81 -7.58 0.00
C ALA A 223 0.33 -8.37 1.21
N VAL A 224 0.85 -9.59 1.33
CA VAL A 224 0.68 -10.51 2.46
C VAL A 224 2.06 -10.97 2.94
N PRO A 225 2.24 -11.44 4.20
CA PRO A 225 3.51 -12.02 4.64
C PRO A 225 3.97 -13.17 3.74
N LEU A 226 5.28 -13.47 3.73
CA LEU A 226 5.81 -14.60 2.98
C LEU A 226 5.22 -15.93 3.45
N ASN A 227 5.18 -16.91 2.53
CA ASN A 227 4.70 -18.27 2.81
C ASN A 227 3.20 -18.38 3.16
N HIS A 228 2.39 -17.42 2.66
CA HIS A 228 0.93 -17.41 2.80
C HIS A 228 0.26 -17.49 1.41
N PRO A 229 0.33 -18.65 0.72
CA PRO A 229 -0.12 -18.77 -0.67
C PRO A 229 -1.64 -18.65 -0.84
N GLN A 230 -2.45 -19.09 0.12
CA GLN A 230 -3.90 -18.95 0.07
C GLN A 230 -4.32 -17.48 0.27
N SER A 231 -3.66 -16.80 1.20
CA SER A 231 -3.83 -15.36 1.42
C SER A 231 -3.48 -14.57 0.15
N LEU A 232 -2.34 -14.88 -0.48
CA LEU A 232 -1.93 -14.24 -1.74
C LEU A 232 -2.93 -14.49 -2.87
N ALA A 233 -3.43 -15.71 -3.02
CA ALA A 233 -4.45 -16.04 -4.02
C ALA A 233 -5.75 -15.26 -3.78
N PHE A 234 -6.20 -15.18 -2.53
CA PHE A 234 -7.41 -14.44 -2.16
C PHE A 234 -7.26 -12.92 -2.44
N VAL A 235 -6.18 -12.28 -1.93
CA VAL A 235 -5.99 -10.84 -2.16
C VAL A 235 -5.79 -10.53 -3.64
N THR A 236 -5.16 -11.43 -4.40
CA THR A 236 -5.00 -11.29 -5.85
C THR A 236 -6.34 -11.30 -6.56
N LYS A 237 -7.22 -12.25 -6.24
CA LYS A 237 -8.55 -12.31 -6.80
C LYS A 237 -9.36 -11.07 -6.42
N PHE A 238 -9.39 -10.72 -5.14
CA PHE A 238 -10.09 -9.54 -4.64
C PHE A 238 -9.67 -8.26 -5.38
N MET A 239 -8.37 -8.02 -5.52
CA MET A 239 -7.86 -6.81 -6.18
C MET A 239 -8.16 -6.78 -7.68
N LYS A 240 -8.09 -7.91 -8.39
CA LYS A 240 -8.52 -8.00 -9.80
C LYS A 240 -10.00 -7.64 -9.96
N ASP A 241 -10.84 -8.19 -9.10
CA ASP A 241 -12.27 -7.88 -9.09
C ASP A 241 -12.50 -6.40 -8.74
N ALA A 242 -11.80 -5.85 -7.75
CA ALA A 242 -11.90 -4.46 -7.33
C ALA A 242 -11.45 -3.45 -8.39
N ILE A 243 -10.48 -3.81 -9.23
CA ILE A 243 -10.06 -3.03 -10.40
C ILE A 243 -11.19 -3.03 -11.44
N SER A 244 -11.75 -4.21 -11.77
CA SER A 244 -12.71 -4.37 -12.85
C SER A 244 -14.11 -3.85 -12.53
N ASN A 245 -14.55 -3.93 -11.27
CA ASN A 245 -15.90 -3.55 -10.84
C ASN A 245 -16.01 -2.12 -10.27
N GLY A 246 -14.91 -1.34 -10.29
CA GLY A 246 -14.91 0.04 -9.84
C GLY A 246 -14.73 0.26 -8.34
N THR A 247 -14.50 -0.79 -7.53
CA THR A 247 -14.26 -0.67 -6.08
C THR A 247 -13.05 0.21 -5.77
N ILE A 248 -11.95 0.09 -6.52
CA ILE A 248 -10.78 0.96 -6.36
C ILE A 248 -11.14 2.40 -6.68
N ARG A 249 -11.88 2.67 -7.78
CA ARG A 249 -12.33 4.04 -8.12
C ARG A 249 -13.16 4.63 -6.98
N LYS A 250 -14.08 3.88 -6.42
CA LYS A 250 -14.88 4.31 -5.27
C LYS A 250 -14.03 4.64 -4.05
N ALA A 251 -13.02 3.82 -3.73
CA ALA A 251 -12.09 4.08 -2.63
C ALA A 251 -11.30 5.39 -2.84
N TYR A 252 -10.85 5.67 -4.08
CA TYR A 252 -10.20 6.93 -4.43
C TYR A 252 -11.16 8.13 -4.27
N ASP A 253 -12.38 8.02 -4.78
CA ASP A 253 -13.40 9.09 -4.74
C ASP A 253 -13.78 9.45 -3.31
N ASN A 254 -13.95 8.45 -2.44
CA ASN A 254 -14.24 8.62 -1.02
C ASN A 254 -13.14 9.38 -0.28
N ASN A 255 -11.90 9.27 -0.76
CA ASN A 255 -10.72 9.86 -0.11
C ASN A 255 -10.19 11.11 -0.83
N GLY A 256 -11.03 11.78 -1.64
CA GLY A 256 -10.72 13.06 -2.27
C GLY A 256 -9.78 12.96 -3.48
N LEU A 257 -9.60 11.76 -4.04
CA LEU A 257 -8.73 11.48 -5.18
C LEU A 257 -9.51 11.29 -6.49
N LYS A 258 -10.62 12.03 -6.66
CA LYS A 258 -11.53 11.90 -7.82
C LYS A 258 -10.83 12.09 -9.17
N ASP A 259 -9.90 13.05 -9.22
CA ASP A 259 -9.16 13.38 -10.44
C ASP A 259 -7.87 12.56 -10.60
N SER A 260 -7.52 11.74 -9.61
CA SER A 260 -6.33 10.90 -9.68
C SER A 260 -6.58 9.70 -10.59
N PRO A 261 -5.72 9.46 -11.59
CA PRO A 261 -5.87 8.30 -12.46
C PRO A 261 -5.58 7.02 -11.65
N ILE A 262 -6.39 5.98 -11.88
CA ILE A 262 -6.05 4.63 -11.43
C ILE A 262 -5.09 4.06 -12.47
N ARG A 263 -3.85 3.84 -12.04
CA ARG A 263 -2.79 3.29 -12.88
C ARG A 263 -2.42 1.91 -12.31
N THR A 264 -2.74 0.87 -13.05
CA THR A 264 -2.51 -0.53 -12.67
C THR A 264 -1.35 -1.18 -13.41
N GLN A 265 -0.75 -0.45 -14.33
CA GLN A 265 0.44 -0.86 -15.11
C GLN A 265 1.27 0.36 -15.51
#